data_e1ff4992bb0a0975dfe13a78150fb5f1
#
_entry.id   e1ff4992bb0a0975dfe13a78150fb5f1
#
_cell.length_a   1.000
_cell.length_b   1.000
_cell.length_c   1.000
_cell.angle_alpha   90.00
_cell.angle_beta   90.00
_cell.angle_gamma   90.00
#
_symmetry.space_group_name_H-M   'P 1'
#
loop_
_entity.id
_entity.type
_entity.pdbx_description
1 polymer ?
#
loop_
_entity_poly.entity_id
_entity_poly.type
_entity_poly.pdbx_seq_one_letter_code
_entity_poly.pdbx_strand_id
1 'polypeptide(L)'
;MKKIVALGDSVIKGVVLNREGQNSRYSLADKSVVERCAEQLGVESVNLGKMGCTIEAGERILERFADKFAGAKYVLLECGGNDSDYDWKAIAEAPEGSHCAKTPIEVFESVYERVINKVKEMGAIPLVLSLPPMDAQRYFDFFSTGWSQEKKDNVLRWLGGSTNTIMSGHELYNLATMRVAQRTGVQWIDVTSGLLKDNHFRDYLCDDGVHPNELGQKKMAEAVLLALE
;
A
#
# COMPACT_ATOMS: atom_id res chain seq x y z
N MET A 1 -15.37 -22.27 -9.74
CA MET A 1 -15.38 -20.92 -10.32
C MET A 1 -14.00 -20.31 -10.03
N LYS A 2 -13.32 -19.71 -11.01
CA LYS A 2 -12.02 -19.06 -10.76
C LYS A 2 -12.28 -17.74 -10.03
N LYS A 3 -11.46 -17.41 -9.04
CA LYS A 3 -11.56 -16.15 -8.29
C LYS A 3 -10.21 -15.44 -8.23
N ILE A 4 -10.25 -14.14 -7.94
CA ILE A 4 -9.10 -13.30 -7.65
C ILE A 4 -9.18 -12.85 -6.18
N VAL A 5 -8.07 -12.99 -5.46
CA VAL A 5 -7.97 -12.59 -4.05
C VAL A 5 -7.00 -11.43 -3.93
N ALA A 6 -7.27 -10.48 -3.07
CA ALA A 6 -6.33 -9.42 -2.70
C ALA A 6 -5.92 -9.55 -1.23
N LEU A 7 -4.64 -9.37 -0.96
CA LEU A 7 -4.04 -9.30 0.37
C LEU A 7 -3.14 -8.07 0.44
N GLY A 8 -3.30 -7.26 1.47
CA GLY A 8 -2.50 -6.05 1.63
C GLY A 8 -3.11 -5.07 2.61
N ASP A 9 -2.86 -3.79 2.40
CA ASP A 9 -3.24 -2.75 3.32
C ASP A 9 -4.52 -1.97 2.91
N SER A 10 -4.62 -0.71 3.35
CA SER A 10 -5.75 0.16 3.05
C SER A 10 -5.87 0.51 1.57
N VAL A 11 -4.77 0.52 0.83
CA VAL A 11 -4.75 0.83 -0.60
C VAL A 11 -5.50 -0.25 -1.37
N ILE A 12 -5.11 -1.52 -1.23
CA ILE A 12 -5.78 -2.62 -1.92
C ILE A 12 -7.18 -2.89 -1.34
N LYS A 13 -7.41 -2.52 -0.07
CA LYS A 13 -8.74 -2.53 0.54
C LYS A 13 -9.71 -1.61 -0.19
N GLY A 14 -9.20 -0.58 -0.86
CA GLY A 14 -9.99 0.45 -1.49
C GLY A 14 -10.43 1.55 -0.51
N VAL A 15 -9.62 1.84 0.52
CA VAL A 15 -9.90 2.94 1.44
C VAL A 15 -9.71 4.27 0.74
N VAL A 16 -10.68 5.16 0.87
CA VAL A 16 -10.66 6.54 0.40
C VAL A 16 -10.98 7.50 1.54
N LEU A 17 -10.45 8.72 1.46
CA LEU A 17 -10.74 9.78 2.41
C LEU A 17 -11.76 10.74 1.80
N ASN A 18 -12.95 10.80 2.39
CA ASN A 18 -13.98 11.76 2.00
C ASN A 18 -13.96 12.98 2.92
N ARG A 19 -14.16 14.15 2.35
CA ARG A 19 -14.40 15.39 3.11
C ARG A 19 -15.89 15.70 3.17
N GLU A 20 -16.41 15.85 4.39
CA GLU A 20 -17.75 16.38 4.67
C GLU A 20 -17.60 17.68 5.48
N GLY A 21 -17.50 18.81 4.79
CA GLY A 21 -17.22 20.12 5.42
C GLY A 21 -15.84 20.17 6.06
N GLN A 22 -15.77 20.38 7.38
CA GLN A 22 -14.52 20.38 8.14
C GLN A 22 -14.09 18.99 8.65
N ASN A 23 -14.93 17.97 8.48
CA ASN A 23 -14.65 16.62 8.93
C ASN A 23 -14.11 15.77 7.78
N SER A 24 -13.11 14.95 8.08
CA SER A 24 -12.59 13.93 7.15
C SER A 24 -12.94 12.56 7.68
N ARG A 25 -13.46 11.70 6.83
CA ARG A 25 -13.82 10.32 7.19
C ARG A 25 -13.33 9.33 6.15
N TYR A 26 -12.69 8.27 6.61
CA TYR A 26 -12.38 7.14 5.77
C TYR A 26 -13.62 6.30 5.47
N SER A 27 -13.76 5.92 4.21
CA SER A 27 -14.76 4.98 3.70
C SER A 27 -14.13 4.04 2.70
N LEU A 28 -14.91 3.17 2.11
CA LEU A 28 -14.47 2.37 0.96
C LEU A 28 -14.86 3.09 -0.33
N ALA A 29 -14.02 2.94 -1.35
CA ALA A 29 -14.32 3.29 -2.73
C ALA A 29 -15.56 2.51 -3.21
N ASP A 30 -16.22 3.01 -4.24
CA ASP A 30 -17.33 2.29 -4.90
C ASP A 30 -16.89 0.88 -5.32
N LYS A 31 -15.69 0.76 -5.90
CA LYS A 31 -15.03 -0.50 -6.19
C LYS A 31 -13.53 -0.38 -5.96
N SER A 32 -12.98 -1.31 -5.21
CA SER A 32 -11.51 -1.46 -5.05
C SER A 32 -10.86 -2.02 -6.33
N VAL A 33 -9.54 -1.98 -6.39
CA VAL A 33 -8.74 -2.56 -7.50
C VAL A 33 -9.16 -3.99 -7.80
N VAL A 34 -9.26 -4.85 -6.77
CA VAL A 34 -9.58 -6.27 -6.97
C VAL A 34 -11.01 -6.49 -7.48
N GLU A 35 -11.97 -5.69 -7.01
CA GLU A 35 -13.36 -5.77 -7.47
C GLU A 35 -13.49 -5.33 -8.92
N ARG A 36 -12.81 -4.26 -9.34
CA ARG A 36 -12.74 -3.81 -10.73
C ARG A 36 -12.12 -4.86 -11.65
N CYS A 37 -11.02 -5.47 -11.21
CA CYS A 37 -10.37 -6.55 -11.96
C CYS A 37 -11.28 -7.78 -12.08
N ALA A 38 -11.93 -8.19 -11.00
CA ALA A 38 -12.82 -9.34 -11.00
C ALA A 38 -14.03 -9.15 -11.92
N GLU A 39 -14.64 -7.97 -11.90
CA GLU A 39 -15.75 -7.61 -12.78
C GLU A 39 -15.35 -7.71 -14.26
N GLN A 40 -14.21 -7.14 -14.63
CA GLN A 40 -13.72 -7.15 -16.00
C GLN A 40 -13.36 -8.57 -16.48
N LEU A 41 -12.83 -9.40 -15.59
CA LEU A 41 -12.45 -10.79 -15.87
C LEU A 41 -13.63 -11.78 -15.77
N GLY A 42 -14.79 -11.34 -15.31
CA GLY A 42 -15.96 -12.20 -15.11
C GLY A 42 -15.75 -13.29 -14.04
N VAL A 43 -15.03 -12.96 -12.95
CA VAL A 43 -14.72 -13.89 -11.86
C VAL A 43 -15.16 -13.34 -10.50
N GLU A 44 -15.15 -14.17 -9.47
CA GLU A 44 -15.39 -13.74 -8.08
C GLU A 44 -14.16 -13.01 -7.51
N SER A 45 -14.39 -12.00 -6.66
CA SER A 45 -13.35 -11.32 -5.89
C SER A 45 -13.45 -11.61 -4.40
N VAL A 46 -12.29 -11.69 -3.74
CA VAL A 46 -12.18 -11.69 -2.28
C VAL A 46 -11.14 -10.66 -1.87
N ASN A 47 -11.55 -9.62 -1.15
CA ASN A 47 -10.65 -8.57 -0.68
C ASN A 47 -10.35 -8.76 0.81
N LEU A 48 -9.12 -9.19 1.13
CA LEU A 48 -8.58 -9.36 2.49
C LEU A 48 -7.66 -8.20 2.90
N GLY A 49 -7.68 -7.09 2.14
CA GLY A 49 -6.98 -5.87 2.52
C GLY A 49 -7.47 -5.32 3.87
N LYS A 50 -6.57 -4.78 4.67
CA LYS A 50 -6.86 -4.26 6.02
C LYS A 50 -6.13 -2.94 6.25
N MET A 51 -6.85 -1.93 6.74
CA MET A 51 -6.24 -0.64 7.09
C MET A 51 -5.11 -0.82 8.10
N GLY A 52 -3.97 -0.16 7.84
CA GLY A 52 -2.78 -0.23 8.70
C GLY A 52 -2.02 -1.58 8.63
N CYS A 53 -2.31 -2.42 7.64
CA CYS A 53 -1.68 -3.74 7.52
C CYS A 53 -0.21 -3.62 7.09
N THR A 54 0.69 -4.18 7.89
CA THR A 54 2.08 -4.45 7.51
C THR A 54 2.17 -5.85 6.87
N ILE A 55 3.29 -6.16 6.24
CA ILE A 55 3.51 -7.48 5.62
C ILE A 55 3.40 -8.63 6.63
N GLU A 56 3.88 -8.44 7.87
CA GLU A 56 3.73 -9.44 8.94
C GLU A 56 2.26 -9.65 9.34
N ALA A 57 1.46 -8.56 9.35
CA ALA A 57 0.03 -8.69 9.57
C ALA A 57 -0.65 -9.37 8.37
N GLY A 58 -0.20 -9.11 7.15
CA GLY A 58 -0.62 -9.80 5.93
C GLY A 58 -0.34 -11.31 6.00
N GLU A 59 0.85 -11.72 6.45
CA GLU A 59 1.19 -13.14 6.65
C GLU A 59 0.20 -13.82 7.60
N ARG A 60 -0.11 -13.19 8.75
CA ARG A 60 -1.10 -13.71 9.70
C ARG A 60 -2.53 -13.78 9.13
N ILE A 61 -2.90 -12.82 8.27
CA ILE A 61 -4.21 -12.83 7.57
C ILE A 61 -4.26 -14.02 6.60
N LEU A 62 -3.21 -14.23 5.81
CA LEU A 62 -3.11 -15.36 4.88
C LEU A 62 -3.27 -16.71 5.61
N GLU A 63 -2.59 -16.88 6.74
CA GLU A 63 -2.69 -18.11 7.55
C GLU A 63 -4.09 -18.30 8.14
N ARG A 64 -4.66 -17.24 8.72
CA ARG A 64 -5.97 -17.28 9.38
C ARG A 64 -7.11 -17.55 8.39
N PHE A 65 -7.02 -17.05 7.18
CA PHE A 65 -8.05 -17.13 6.16
C PHE A 65 -7.63 -17.95 4.94
N ALA A 66 -6.81 -18.98 5.17
CA ALA A 66 -6.28 -19.86 4.11
C ALA A 66 -7.40 -20.45 3.22
N ASP A 67 -8.57 -20.72 3.79
CA ASP A 67 -9.77 -21.19 3.08
C ASP A 67 -10.25 -20.19 2.01
N LYS A 68 -10.05 -18.89 2.21
CA LYS A 68 -10.41 -17.84 1.25
C LYS A 68 -9.53 -17.83 0.02
N PHE A 69 -8.33 -18.40 0.10
CA PHE A 69 -7.40 -18.52 -1.04
C PHE A 69 -7.65 -19.79 -1.85
N ALA A 70 -8.36 -20.79 -1.31
CA ALA A 70 -8.66 -22.03 -2.03
C ALA A 70 -9.40 -21.74 -3.34
N GLY A 71 -8.86 -22.25 -4.48
CA GLY A 71 -9.41 -22.03 -5.82
C GLY A 71 -9.15 -20.64 -6.41
N ALA A 72 -8.35 -19.81 -5.77
CA ALA A 72 -7.87 -18.56 -6.37
C ALA A 72 -7.00 -18.85 -7.59
N LYS A 73 -7.22 -18.14 -8.70
CA LYS A 73 -6.29 -18.14 -9.83
C LYS A 73 -5.15 -17.17 -9.59
N TYR A 74 -5.48 -15.96 -9.14
CA TYR A 74 -4.52 -14.90 -8.86
C TYR A 74 -4.69 -14.38 -7.43
N VAL A 75 -3.56 -14.00 -6.81
CA VAL A 75 -3.53 -13.30 -5.55
C VAL A 75 -2.75 -12.00 -5.74
N LEU A 76 -3.44 -10.87 -5.66
CA LEU A 76 -2.82 -9.54 -5.68
C LEU A 76 -2.22 -9.27 -4.30
N LEU A 77 -0.93 -8.98 -4.25
CA LEU A 77 -0.19 -8.66 -3.04
C LEU A 77 0.23 -7.19 -3.09
N GLU A 78 -0.28 -6.37 -2.18
CA GLU A 78 0.05 -4.94 -2.08
C GLU A 78 0.30 -4.61 -0.61
N CYS A 79 1.58 -4.58 -0.22
CA CYS A 79 2.08 -4.23 1.11
C CYS A 79 3.36 -3.42 0.97
N GLY A 80 3.62 -2.54 1.93
CA GLY A 80 4.85 -1.75 1.98
C GLY A 80 4.63 -0.32 2.46
N GLY A 81 3.48 0.28 2.15
CA GLY A 81 3.16 1.65 2.58
C GLY A 81 3.16 1.78 4.10
N ASN A 82 2.51 0.87 4.81
CA ASN A 82 2.52 0.86 6.27
C ASN A 82 3.85 0.36 6.85
N ASP A 83 4.56 -0.52 6.14
CA ASP A 83 5.85 -1.05 6.59
C ASP A 83 6.92 0.03 6.61
N SER A 84 6.91 0.93 5.60
CA SER A 84 7.84 2.06 5.46
C SER A 84 7.54 3.22 6.42
N ASP A 85 6.38 3.23 7.05
CA ASP A 85 5.91 4.32 7.92
C ASP A 85 6.53 4.25 9.32
N TYR A 86 6.45 5.35 10.06
CA TYR A 86 7.07 5.53 11.37
C TYR A 86 6.04 5.83 12.46
N ASP A 87 6.47 5.77 13.72
CA ASP A 87 5.75 6.38 14.83
C ASP A 87 6.06 7.89 14.90
N TRP A 88 5.32 8.67 14.12
CA TRP A 88 5.50 10.12 14.03
C TRP A 88 5.33 10.84 15.36
N LYS A 89 4.49 10.30 16.27
CA LYS A 89 4.30 10.88 17.60
C LYS A 89 5.54 10.69 18.45
N ALA A 90 6.12 9.50 18.44
CA ALA A 90 7.36 9.23 19.16
C ALA A 90 8.52 10.10 18.63
N ILE A 91 8.61 10.27 17.30
CA ILE A 91 9.62 11.17 16.69
C ILE A 91 9.39 12.61 17.11
N ALA A 92 8.14 13.10 17.10
CA ALA A 92 7.80 14.46 17.51
C ALA A 92 8.14 14.75 18.97
N GLU A 93 8.08 13.74 19.84
CA GLU A 93 8.38 13.84 21.27
C GLU A 93 9.88 13.67 21.59
N ALA A 94 10.60 12.87 20.81
CA ALA A 94 12.02 12.56 21.04
C ALA A 94 12.80 12.47 19.71
N PRO A 95 12.98 13.60 18.97
CA PRO A 95 13.57 13.57 17.62
C PRO A 95 15.03 13.09 17.59
N GLU A 96 15.75 13.16 18.70
CA GLU A 96 17.12 12.64 18.84
C GLU A 96 17.16 11.14 19.20
N GLY A 97 16.00 10.52 19.39
CA GLY A 97 15.87 9.09 19.67
C GLY A 97 16.21 8.22 18.46
N SER A 98 16.38 6.93 18.73
CA SER A 98 16.49 5.94 17.66
C SER A 98 15.10 5.56 17.17
N HIS A 99 14.80 5.87 15.92
CA HIS A 99 13.53 5.55 15.28
C HIS A 99 13.78 4.70 14.03
N CYS A 100 12.94 3.71 13.81
CA CYS A 100 12.99 2.86 12.63
C CYS A 100 11.58 2.77 11.99
N ALA A 101 11.53 2.36 10.74
CA ALA A 101 10.28 2.03 10.07
C ALA A 101 9.55 0.93 10.83
N LYS A 102 8.23 0.86 10.71
CA LYS A 102 7.38 -0.14 11.40
C LYS A 102 7.82 -1.57 11.14
N THR A 103 8.30 -1.85 9.94
CA THR A 103 8.92 -3.14 9.59
C THR A 103 10.30 -2.86 8.97
N PRO A 104 11.42 -3.23 9.62
CA PRO A 104 12.74 -3.08 9.01
C PRO A 104 12.81 -3.75 7.63
N ILE A 105 13.54 -3.14 6.69
CA ILE A 105 13.52 -3.54 5.28
C ILE A 105 13.90 -5.01 5.04
N GLU A 106 14.85 -5.54 5.80
CA GLU A 106 15.31 -6.93 5.70
C GLU A 106 14.22 -7.90 6.19
N VAL A 107 13.48 -7.50 7.25
CA VAL A 107 12.33 -8.26 7.76
C VAL A 107 11.20 -8.22 6.74
N PHE A 108 10.91 -7.03 6.18
CA PHE A 108 9.91 -6.84 5.14
C PHE A 108 10.15 -7.78 3.95
N GLU A 109 11.36 -7.75 3.38
CA GLU A 109 11.71 -8.60 2.22
C GLU A 109 11.58 -10.09 2.56
N SER A 110 12.09 -10.53 3.72
CA SER A 110 12.03 -11.93 4.15
C SER A 110 10.59 -12.43 4.35
N VAL A 111 9.74 -11.61 5.00
CA VAL A 111 8.33 -11.97 5.22
C VAL A 111 7.57 -12.00 3.90
N TYR A 112 7.84 -11.04 3.01
CA TYR A 112 7.18 -10.96 1.71
C TYR A 112 7.48 -12.20 0.85
N GLU A 113 8.73 -12.68 0.84
CA GLU A 113 9.11 -13.95 0.18
C GLU A 113 8.32 -15.14 0.74
N ARG A 114 8.15 -15.23 2.07
CA ARG A 114 7.34 -16.29 2.68
C ARG A 114 5.88 -16.23 2.28
N VAL A 115 5.30 -15.02 2.24
CA VAL A 115 3.91 -14.79 1.77
C VAL A 115 3.75 -15.27 0.33
N ILE A 116 4.66 -14.88 -0.56
CA ILE A 116 4.64 -15.31 -1.98
C ILE A 116 4.71 -16.84 -2.07
N ASN A 117 5.63 -17.49 -1.34
CA ASN A 117 5.79 -18.94 -1.39
C ASN A 117 4.55 -19.67 -0.85
N LYS A 118 3.96 -19.20 0.25
CA LYS A 118 2.69 -19.74 0.78
C LYS A 118 1.55 -19.63 -0.26
N VAL A 119 1.45 -18.52 -0.97
CA VAL A 119 0.45 -18.36 -2.06
C VAL A 119 0.69 -19.36 -3.18
N LYS A 120 1.94 -19.59 -3.58
CA LYS A 120 2.29 -20.62 -4.59
C LYS A 120 1.94 -22.03 -4.10
N GLU A 121 2.24 -22.36 -2.85
CA GLU A 121 1.89 -23.66 -2.23
C GLU A 121 0.38 -23.91 -2.21
N MET A 122 -0.43 -22.86 -2.12
CA MET A 122 -1.89 -22.94 -2.25
C MET A 122 -2.38 -23.14 -3.70
N GLY A 123 -1.46 -23.19 -4.68
CA GLY A 123 -1.76 -23.38 -6.09
C GLY A 123 -2.25 -22.11 -6.81
N ALA A 124 -2.11 -20.95 -6.21
CA ALA A 124 -2.45 -19.66 -6.81
C ALA A 124 -1.22 -18.97 -7.41
N ILE A 125 -1.44 -18.05 -8.33
CA ILE A 125 -0.40 -17.21 -8.94
C ILE A 125 -0.33 -15.89 -8.15
N PRO A 126 0.76 -15.65 -7.39
CA PRO A 126 0.95 -14.35 -6.73
C PRO A 126 1.38 -13.29 -7.74
N LEU A 127 0.78 -12.11 -7.62
CA LEU A 127 1.07 -10.91 -8.40
C LEU A 127 1.41 -9.80 -7.41
N VAL A 128 2.65 -9.34 -7.44
CA VAL A 128 3.13 -8.29 -6.55
C VAL A 128 2.87 -6.94 -7.21
N LEU A 129 2.16 -6.05 -6.54
CA LEU A 129 1.93 -4.70 -7.02
C LEU A 129 3.04 -3.75 -6.50
N SER A 130 3.44 -2.80 -7.34
CA SER A 130 4.19 -1.64 -6.86
C SER A 130 3.31 -0.82 -5.90
N LEU A 131 3.93 -0.02 -5.05
CA LEU A 131 3.20 0.92 -4.20
C LEU A 131 2.75 2.13 -5.04
N PRO A 132 1.52 2.64 -4.86
CA PRO A 132 1.12 3.89 -5.50
C PRO A 132 2.01 5.05 -5.02
N PRO A 133 2.18 6.11 -5.83
CA PRO A 133 2.93 7.28 -5.40
C PRO A 133 2.26 7.95 -4.21
N MET A 134 3.04 8.65 -3.39
CA MET A 134 2.53 9.46 -2.29
C MET A 134 2.91 10.93 -2.45
N ASP A 135 2.10 11.84 -1.89
CA ASP A 135 2.46 13.24 -1.67
C ASP A 135 2.92 13.42 -0.22
N ALA A 136 4.22 13.37 -0.01
CA ALA A 136 4.83 13.44 1.32
C ALA A 136 4.49 14.72 2.09
N GLN A 137 4.29 15.85 1.40
CA GLN A 137 3.90 17.11 2.05
C GLN A 137 2.45 17.04 2.54
N ARG A 138 1.51 16.58 1.69
CA ARG A 138 0.11 16.38 2.12
C ARG A 138 0.03 15.39 3.28
N TYR A 139 0.80 14.30 3.21
CA TYR A 139 0.84 13.30 4.28
C TYR A 139 1.36 13.88 5.60
N PHE A 140 2.45 14.64 5.56
CA PHE A 140 2.98 15.34 6.72
C PHE A 140 1.93 16.30 7.32
N ASP A 141 1.31 17.14 6.49
CA ASP A 141 0.29 18.09 6.92
C ASP A 141 -0.91 17.38 7.55
N PHE A 142 -1.31 16.24 6.96
CA PHE A 142 -2.43 15.44 7.42
C PHE A 142 -2.18 14.81 8.80
N PHE A 143 -1.10 14.04 8.97
CA PHE A 143 -0.86 13.36 10.25
C PHE A 143 -0.46 14.32 11.37
N SER A 144 0.09 15.48 11.04
CA SER A 144 0.48 16.52 12.02
C SER A 144 -0.63 17.56 12.28
N THR A 145 -1.85 17.31 11.77
CA THR A 145 -2.99 18.19 12.02
C THR A 145 -3.25 18.34 13.54
N GLY A 146 -3.34 19.60 14.00
CA GLY A 146 -3.55 19.92 15.42
C GLY A 146 -2.28 19.83 16.29
N TRP A 147 -1.12 19.52 15.73
CA TRP A 147 0.14 19.53 16.46
C TRP A 147 0.67 20.96 16.65
N SER A 148 1.43 21.18 17.75
CA SER A 148 2.18 22.42 17.95
C SER A 148 3.26 22.56 16.87
N GLN A 149 3.71 23.81 16.62
CA GLN A 149 4.79 24.08 15.68
C GLN A 149 6.09 23.35 16.11
N GLU A 150 6.39 23.33 17.41
CA GLU A 150 7.54 22.62 17.95
C GLU A 150 7.56 21.13 17.57
N LYS A 151 6.42 20.43 17.71
CA LYS A 151 6.31 19.01 17.31
C LYS A 151 6.54 18.81 15.81
N LYS A 152 6.02 19.71 14.98
CA LYS A 152 6.25 19.69 13.53
C LYS A 152 7.72 19.92 13.19
N ASP A 153 8.35 20.90 13.83
CA ASP A 153 9.77 21.22 13.65
C ASP A 153 10.67 20.06 14.09
N ASN A 154 10.31 19.35 15.16
CA ASN A 154 11.02 18.17 15.63
C ASN A 154 11.01 17.06 14.57
N VAL A 155 9.85 16.77 13.97
CA VAL A 155 9.76 15.77 12.89
C VAL A 155 10.54 16.22 11.67
N LEU A 156 10.41 17.48 11.25
CA LEU A 156 11.18 18.00 10.12
C LEU A 156 12.68 17.94 10.36
N ARG A 157 13.15 18.24 11.60
CA ARG A 157 14.56 18.10 11.96
C ARG A 157 15.04 16.66 11.83
N TRP A 158 14.27 15.70 12.35
CA TRP A 158 14.58 14.27 12.22
C TRP A 158 14.62 13.83 10.75
N LEU A 159 13.75 14.38 9.90
CA LEU A 159 13.71 14.14 8.45
C LEU A 159 14.84 14.83 7.67
N GLY A 160 15.74 15.57 8.33
CA GLY A 160 16.81 16.33 7.67
C GLY A 160 16.32 17.61 7.00
N GLY A 161 15.20 18.18 7.45
CA GLY A 161 14.63 19.43 6.97
C GLY A 161 13.69 19.32 5.77
N SER A 162 13.35 18.11 5.32
CA SER A 162 12.49 17.92 4.14
C SER A 162 11.53 16.74 4.28
N THR A 163 10.27 16.94 3.95
CA THR A 163 9.27 15.87 3.85
C THR A 163 9.59 14.88 2.72
N ASN A 164 10.43 15.23 1.74
CA ASN A 164 10.88 14.31 0.69
C ASN A 164 11.55 13.06 1.24
N THR A 165 12.11 13.10 2.45
CA THR A 165 12.68 11.92 3.13
C THR A 165 11.61 10.84 3.36
N ILE A 166 10.35 11.23 3.63
CA ILE A 166 9.23 10.28 3.75
C ILE A 166 9.01 9.56 2.41
N MET A 167 8.97 10.32 1.31
CA MET A 167 8.81 9.74 -0.03
C MET A 167 9.97 8.82 -0.39
N SER A 168 11.21 9.19 -0.04
CA SER A 168 12.39 8.35 -0.29
C SER A 168 12.33 7.04 0.50
N GLY A 169 11.85 7.07 1.74
CA GLY A 169 11.60 5.87 2.55
C GLY A 169 10.54 4.97 1.90
N HIS A 170 9.42 5.53 1.47
CA HIS A 170 8.36 4.82 0.78
C HIS A 170 8.87 4.17 -0.53
N GLU A 171 9.65 4.90 -1.34
CA GLU A 171 10.24 4.37 -2.58
C GLU A 171 11.23 3.24 -2.33
N LEU A 172 11.98 3.27 -1.23
CA LEU A 172 12.85 2.17 -0.84
C LEU A 172 12.07 0.85 -0.68
N TYR A 173 10.87 0.89 -0.07
CA TYR A 173 10.00 -0.29 0.06
C TYR A 173 9.34 -0.66 -1.26
N ASN A 174 8.98 0.32 -2.10
CA ASN A 174 8.52 0.06 -3.46
C ASN A 174 9.56 -0.74 -4.26
N LEU A 175 10.83 -0.33 -4.24
CA LEU A 175 11.93 -1.06 -4.87
C LEU A 175 12.17 -2.43 -4.21
N ALA A 176 11.91 -2.57 -2.90
CA ALA A 176 12.00 -3.86 -2.23
C ALA A 176 10.93 -4.84 -2.74
N THR A 177 9.70 -4.40 -3.00
CA THR A 177 8.66 -5.27 -3.61
C THR A 177 9.13 -5.81 -4.96
N MET A 178 9.76 -4.98 -5.78
CA MET A 178 10.32 -5.39 -7.08
C MET A 178 11.44 -6.42 -6.90
N ARG A 179 12.40 -6.17 -5.98
CA ARG A 179 13.50 -7.12 -5.70
C ARG A 179 12.98 -8.47 -5.24
N VAL A 180 11.99 -8.48 -4.35
CA VAL A 180 11.37 -9.73 -3.85
C VAL A 180 10.67 -10.47 -4.99
N ALA A 181 9.91 -9.77 -5.83
CA ALA A 181 9.26 -10.37 -6.99
C ALA A 181 10.28 -11.02 -7.95
N GLN A 182 11.39 -10.33 -8.22
CA GLN A 182 12.48 -10.85 -9.06
C GLN A 182 13.13 -12.11 -8.46
N ARG A 183 13.47 -12.08 -7.16
CA ARG A 183 14.09 -13.24 -6.47
C ARG A 183 13.17 -14.45 -6.42
N THR A 184 11.88 -14.23 -6.27
CA THR A 184 10.88 -15.29 -6.19
C THR A 184 10.35 -15.73 -7.57
N GLY A 185 10.74 -15.05 -8.65
CA GLY A 185 10.28 -15.36 -10.01
C GLY A 185 8.78 -15.14 -10.21
N VAL A 186 8.20 -14.12 -9.57
CA VAL A 186 6.80 -13.75 -9.75
C VAL A 186 6.67 -12.42 -10.49
N GLN A 187 5.52 -12.20 -11.10
CA GLN A 187 5.26 -10.96 -11.81
C GLN A 187 5.14 -9.79 -10.82
N TRP A 188 5.89 -8.72 -11.09
CA TRP A 188 5.71 -7.43 -10.47
C TRP A 188 4.91 -6.53 -11.42
N ILE A 189 3.84 -5.93 -10.93
CA ILE A 189 2.93 -5.08 -11.71
C ILE A 189 3.14 -3.64 -11.31
N ASP A 190 3.57 -2.83 -12.24
CA ASP A 190 3.80 -1.41 -12.07
C ASP A 190 2.47 -0.63 -12.12
N VAL A 191 1.87 -0.40 -10.96
CA VAL A 191 0.71 0.48 -10.82
C VAL A 191 1.12 1.96 -10.60
N THR A 192 2.39 2.20 -10.28
CA THR A 192 2.93 3.53 -9.96
C THR A 192 3.04 4.42 -11.19
N SER A 193 3.67 3.90 -12.27
CA SER A 193 3.94 4.67 -13.49
C SER A 193 2.67 5.21 -14.13
N GLY A 194 1.56 4.46 -14.09
CA GLY A 194 0.28 4.89 -14.62
C GLY A 194 -0.30 6.11 -13.90
N LEU A 195 0.01 6.25 -12.61
CA LEU A 195 -0.39 7.39 -11.78
C LEU A 195 0.55 8.60 -11.95
N LEU A 196 1.85 8.36 -12.23
CA LEU A 196 2.86 9.41 -12.38
C LEU A 196 2.98 9.98 -13.79
N LYS A 197 2.39 9.34 -14.80
CA LYS A 197 2.64 9.57 -16.22
C LYS A 197 2.31 10.99 -16.71
N ASP A 198 1.31 11.61 -16.14
CA ASP A 198 0.98 13.01 -16.32
C ASP A 198 1.38 13.79 -15.06
N ASN A 199 1.80 15.01 -15.12
CA ASN A 199 2.25 15.81 -13.98
C ASN A 199 1.14 16.12 -12.95
N HIS A 200 0.06 15.33 -12.94
CA HIS A 200 -1.14 15.51 -12.13
C HIS A 200 -1.39 14.33 -11.15
N PHE A 201 -0.35 13.59 -10.74
CA PHE A 201 -0.48 12.43 -9.86
C PHE A 201 -1.28 12.72 -8.56
N ARG A 202 -1.27 13.99 -8.12
CA ARG A 202 -2.04 14.45 -6.95
C ARG A 202 -3.54 14.34 -7.13
N ASP A 203 -4.03 14.35 -8.38
CA ASP A 203 -5.45 14.23 -8.69
C ASP A 203 -5.96 12.80 -8.52
N TYR A 204 -5.05 11.83 -8.42
CA TYR A 204 -5.33 10.42 -8.14
C TYR A 204 -5.27 10.07 -6.65
N LEU A 205 -4.86 11.01 -5.79
CA LEU A 205 -4.72 10.81 -4.35
C LEU A 205 -5.84 11.53 -3.58
N CYS A 206 -6.17 10.97 -2.42
CA CYS A 206 -6.95 11.65 -1.41
C CYS A 206 -6.15 12.81 -0.77
N ASP A 207 -6.82 13.62 0.02
CA ASP A 207 -6.22 14.78 0.68
C ASP A 207 -5.19 14.41 1.77
N ASP A 208 -5.17 13.15 2.21
CA ASP A 208 -4.13 12.64 3.12
C ASP A 208 -2.78 12.38 2.42
N GLY A 209 -2.75 12.44 1.10
CA GLY A 209 -1.54 12.29 0.30
C GLY A 209 -1.03 10.85 0.14
N VAL A 210 -1.73 9.84 0.67
CA VAL A 210 -1.30 8.43 0.60
C VAL A 210 -2.32 7.49 -0.03
N HIS A 211 -3.61 7.70 0.20
CA HIS A 211 -4.64 6.83 -0.35
C HIS A 211 -5.01 7.23 -1.78
N PRO A 212 -4.95 6.30 -2.75
CA PRO A 212 -5.56 6.54 -4.06
C PRO A 212 -7.07 6.78 -3.92
N ASN A 213 -7.58 7.83 -4.54
CA ASN A 213 -9.01 8.09 -4.61
C ASN A 213 -9.69 7.18 -5.66
N GLU A 214 -10.97 7.41 -5.98
CA GLU A 214 -11.72 6.62 -6.96
C GLU A 214 -11.02 6.52 -8.33
N LEU A 215 -10.45 7.63 -8.80
CA LEU A 215 -9.70 7.66 -10.05
C LEU A 215 -8.39 6.88 -9.94
N GLY A 216 -7.69 7.02 -8.80
CA GLY A 216 -6.48 6.27 -8.50
C GLY A 216 -6.74 4.76 -8.45
N GLN A 217 -7.79 4.31 -7.76
CA GLN A 217 -8.21 2.91 -7.71
C GLN A 217 -8.50 2.35 -9.12
N LYS A 218 -9.16 3.15 -9.96
CA LYS A 218 -9.43 2.78 -11.36
C LYS A 218 -8.14 2.63 -12.16
N LYS A 219 -7.22 3.57 -12.05
CA LYS A 219 -5.92 3.53 -12.75
C LYS A 219 -5.07 2.33 -12.35
N MET A 220 -5.03 2.00 -11.05
CA MET A 220 -4.34 0.80 -10.58
C MET A 220 -4.97 -0.47 -11.16
N ALA A 221 -6.31 -0.56 -11.21
CA ALA A 221 -7.00 -1.70 -11.81
C ALA A 221 -6.70 -1.84 -13.31
N GLU A 222 -6.64 -0.74 -14.06
CA GLU A 222 -6.24 -0.72 -15.48
C GLU A 222 -4.84 -1.33 -15.67
N ALA A 223 -3.87 -0.95 -14.82
CA ALA A 223 -2.51 -1.50 -14.87
C ALA A 223 -2.48 -3.00 -14.57
N VAL A 224 -3.25 -3.46 -13.58
CA VAL A 224 -3.36 -4.90 -13.25
C VAL A 224 -3.97 -5.68 -14.43
N LEU A 225 -5.05 -5.18 -15.01
CA LEU A 225 -5.72 -5.85 -16.14
C LEU A 225 -4.80 -5.96 -17.36
N LEU A 226 -4.10 -4.88 -17.71
CA LEU A 226 -3.14 -4.89 -18.81
C LEU A 226 -2.01 -5.92 -18.60
N ALA A 227 -1.60 -6.15 -17.37
CA ALA A 227 -0.58 -7.13 -17.04
C ALA A 227 -1.09 -8.60 -17.08
N LEU A 228 -2.41 -8.81 -17.15
CA LEU A 228 -3.07 -10.12 -17.22
C LEU A 228 -3.50 -10.53 -18.64
N GLU A 229 -3.42 -9.62 -19.61
CA GLU A 229 -3.62 -9.88 -21.05
C GLU A 229 -2.43 -10.64 -21.65
#